data_94662bf7d1f59916aaff5e763b864c84
#
_entry.id   94662bf7d1f59916aaff5e763b864c84
#
_cell.length_a   1.000
_cell.length_b   1.000
_cell.length_c   1.000
_cell.angle_alpha   90.00
_cell.angle_beta   90.00
_cell.angle_gamma   90.00
#
_symmetry.space_group_name_H-M   'P 1'
#
loop_
_entity.id
_entity.type
_entity.pdbx_description
1 polymer ?
#
loop_
_entity_poly.entity_id
_entity_poly.type
_entity_poly.pdbx_seq_one_letter_code
_entity_poly.pdbx_strand_id
1 'polypeptide(L)'
;RNLDLSNMTIIEGKEGITVVDPLVSAETAKVGMDLYYKNRGNKPVVAVIYTHSHVDHYGGVRGVVDEADVKSGKVKVYAPAGFMEAAVAENIMAGNVMSRRASYMYGNLLKPDAKGQVGAGLGTTTSAGTVTLIAPTNIIEKDGQKEVIDGLTYDFMLAPGSEAPSEMLWYIEEKKLIESAEDVTHTLHNTYSLR
;
A
#
# COMPACT_ATOMS: atom_id res chain seq x y z
N ARG A 1 -5.86 -7.39 -7.81
CA ARG A 1 -7.10 -7.22 -7.04
C ARG A 1 -7.50 -8.53 -6.37
N ASN A 2 -8.25 -8.46 -5.28
CA ASN A 2 -8.83 -9.61 -4.57
C ASN A 2 -7.80 -10.56 -3.91
N LEU A 3 -6.61 -10.10 -3.62
CA LEU A 3 -5.65 -10.86 -2.81
C LEU A 3 -5.74 -10.47 -1.33
N ASP A 4 -6.17 -9.24 -1.05
CA ASP A 4 -6.24 -8.67 0.29
C ASP A 4 -7.37 -7.61 0.37
N LEU A 5 -7.39 -6.83 1.44
CA LEU A 5 -8.24 -5.66 1.63
C LEU A 5 -7.92 -4.58 0.61
N SER A 6 -6.67 -4.18 0.52
CA SER A 6 -6.15 -3.18 -0.41
C SER A 6 -5.76 -3.76 -1.77
N ASN A 7 -5.29 -2.90 -2.67
CA ASN A 7 -4.77 -3.28 -3.98
C ASN A 7 -3.28 -2.97 -4.05
N MET A 8 -2.51 -3.92 -4.56
CA MET A 8 -1.12 -3.67 -4.94
C MET A 8 -1.08 -3.29 -6.43
N THR A 9 -0.49 -2.14 -6.74
CA THR A 9 -0.30 -1.67 -8.11
C THR A 9 1.15 -1.85 -8.53
N ILE A 10 1.37 -2.36 -9.74
CA ILE A 10 2.72 -2.54 -10.32
C ILE A 10 2.84 -1.66 -11.57
N ILE A 11 3.79 -0.74 -11.55
CA ILE A 11 4.05 0.20 -12.62
C ILE A 11 5.35 -0.19 -13.31
N GLU A 12 5.27 -0.56 -14.58
CA GLU A 12 6.44 -0.88 -15.38
C GLU A 12 7.12 0.40 -15.87
N GLY A 13 8.37 0.57 -15.48
CA GLY A 13 9.25 1.63 -15.96
C GLY A 13 10.14 1.15 -17.11
N LYS A 14 11.29 1.81 -17.28
CA LYS A 14 12.23 1.55 -18.35
C LYS A 14 13.01 0.22 -18.17
N GLU A 15 13.49 -0.04 -16.97
CA GLU A 15 14.37 -1.17 -16.65
C GLU A 15 13.78 -2.12 -15.62
N GLY A 16 12.83 -1.66 -14.82
CA GLY A 16 12.26 -2.40 -13.71
C GLY A 16 10.79 -2.10 -13.46
N ILE A 17 10.41 -2.28 -12.23
CA ILE A 17 9.05 -2.01 -11.75
C ILE A 17 9.07 -1.19 -10.45
N THR A 18 8.07 -0.34 -10.32
CA THR A 18 7.69 0.29 -9.07
C THR A 18 6.48 -0.45 -8.49
N VAL A 19 6.57 -0.87 -7.24
CA VAL A 19 5.45 -1.50 -6.53
C VAL A 19 4.82 -0.48 -5.60
N VAL A 20 3.52 -0.27 -5.75
CA VAL A 20 2.73 0.62 -4.91
C VAL A 20 1.89 -0.23 -3.97
N ASP A 21 1.91 0.11 -2.71
CA ASP A 21 1.09 -0.48 -1.64
C ASP A 21 1.14 -2.01 -1.57
N PRO A 22 2.18 -2.56 -0.97
CA PRO A 22 2.43 -4.01 -0.96
C PRO A 22 1.55 -4.82 0.00
N LEU A 23 0.28 -4.48 0.17
CA LEU A 23 -0.75 -5.24 0.92
C LEU A 23 -0.44 -5.36 2.44
N VAL A 24 -1.25 -6.14 3.17
CA VAL A 24 -1.13 -6.32 4.63
C VAL A 24 0.03 -7.24 5.01
N SER A 25 0.19 -8.37 4.32
CA SER A 25 1.16 -9.40 4.73
C SER A 25 2.20 -9.73 3.67
N ALA A 26 3.40 -10.08 4.11
CA ALA A 26 4.50 -10.45 3.22
C ALA A 26 4.14 -11.65 2.34
N GLU A 27 3.41 -12.61 2.88
CA GLU A 27 2.98 -13.81 2.16
C GLU A 27 2.03 -13.45 1.01
N THR A 28 1.05 -12.59 1.28
CA THR A 28 0.07 -12.17 0.26
C THR A 28 0.73 -11.27 -0.79
N ALA A 29 1.59 -10.35 -0.38
CA ALA A 29 2.35 -9.52 -1.31
C ALA A 29 3.24 -10.37 -2.23
N LYS A 30 3.90 -11.40 -1.67
CA LYS A 30 4.69 -12.35 -2.47
C LYS A 30 3.84 -13.09 -3.52
N VAL A 31 2.63 -13.54 -3.15
CA VAL A 31 1.70 -14.17 -4.12
C VAL A 31 1.37 -13.21 -5.26
N GLY A 32 1.15 -11.94 -4.96
CA GLY A 32 0.92 -10.90 -5.96
C GLY A 32 2.12 -10.71 -6.90
N MET A 33 3.33 -10.68 -6.35
CA MET A 33 4.57 -10.60 -7.12
C MET A 33 4.80 -11.85 -7.98
N ASP A 34 4.60 -13.04 -7.44
CA ASP A 34 4.73 -14.31 -8.18
C ASP A 34 3.74 -14.35 -9.36
N LEU A 35 2.51 -13.87 -9.16
CA LEU A 35 1.51 -13.75 -10.22
C LEU A 35 1.95 -12.77 -11.31
N TYR A 36 2.51 -11.62 -10.94
CA TYR A 36 3.07 -10.67 -11.89
C TYR A 36 4.21 -11.30 -12.70
N TYR A 37 5.19 -11.87 -12.03
CA TYR A 37 6.37 -12.48 -12.68
C TYR A 37 6.00 -13.62 -13.63
N LYS A 38 5.03 -14.45 -13.25
CA LYS A 38 4.52 -15.53 -14.12
C LYS A 38 3.93 -15.00 -15.43
N ASN A 39 3.30 -13.84 -15.42
CA ASN A 39 2.58 -13.33 -16.58
C ASN A 39 3.34 -12.24 -17.37
N ARG A 40 4.28 -11.54 -16.73
CA ARG A 40 4.98 -10.37 -17.30
C ARG A 40 6.50 -10.53 -17.36
N GLY A 41 7.04 -11.63 -16.79
CA GLY A 41 8.48 -11.88 -16.71
C GLY A 41 9.14 -11.20 -15.50
N ASN A 42 10.35 -11.64 -15.20
CA ASN A 42 11.13 -11.17 -14.06
C ASN A 42 11.75 -9.80 -14.35
N LYS A 43 11.12 -8.74 -13.88
CA LYS A 43 11.70 -7.40 -13.84
C LYS A 43 12.11 -7.06 -12.40
N PRO A 44 13.28 -6.41 -12.20
CA PRO A 44 13.70 -6.02 -10.85
C PRO A 44 12.77 -4.96 -10.26
N VAL A 45 12.49 -5.05 -8.97
CA VAL A 45 11.86 -3.94 -8.23
C VAL A 45 12.92 -2.86 -8.04
N VAL A 46 12.64 -1.64 -8.50
CA VAL A 46 13.54 -0.48 -8.38
C VAL A 46 13.03 0.53 -7.35
N ALA A 47 11.73 0.53 -7.10
CA ALA A 47 11.13 1.35 -6.07
C ALA A 47 9.89 0.69 -5.45
N VAL A 48 9.62 1.07 -4.20
CA VAL A 48 8.34 0.84 -3.52
C VAL A 48 7.77 2.20 -3.14
N ILE A 49 6.46 2.39 -3.26
CA ILE A 49 5.78 3.61 -2.84
C ILE A 49 4.67 3.21 -1.88
N TYR A 50 4.65 3.82 -0.70
CA TYR A 50 3.52 3.77 0.22
C TYR A 50 2.68 5.02 0.00
N THR A 51 1.42 4.86 -0.37
CA THR A 51 0.50 5.99 -0.58
C THR A 51 0.19 6.71 0.72
N HIS A 52 -0.02 5.94 1.79
CA HIS A 52 -0.37 6.45 3.11
C HIS A 52 0.00 5.47 4.24
N SER A 53 -0.33 5.85 5.48
CA SER A 53 0.19 5.22 6.69
C SER A 53 -0.60 4.02 7.21
N HIS A 54 -1.63 3.54 6.51
CA HIS A 54 -2.38 2.36 6.91
C HIS A 54 -1.62 1.06 6.60
N VAL A 55 -1.79 0.07 7.46
CA VAL A 55 -0.97 -1.16 7.43
C VAL A 55 -1.14 -1.99 6.17
N ASP A 56 -2.30 -1.95 5.55
CA ASP A 56 -2.61 -2.68 4.31
C ASP A 56 -1.96 -2.07 3.06
N HIS A 57 -1.26 -0.94 3.21
CA HIS A 57 -0.48 -0.29 2.15
C HIS A 57 1.03 -0.44 2.30
N TYR A 58 1.51 -1.04 3.42
CA TYR A 58 2.94 -1.27 3.60
C TYR A 58 3.31 -2.62 4.24
N GLY A 59 2.35 -3.27 4.91
CA GLY A 59 2.63 -4.43 5.77
C GLY A 59 3.30 -5.60 5.08
N GLY A 60 3.04 -5.79 3.78
CA GLY A 60 3.62 -6.85 2.97
C GLY A 60 4.97 -6.55 2.33
N VAL A 61 5.60 -5.42 2.62
CA VAL A 61 6.79 -4.95 1.89
C VAL A 61 7.95 -5.95 1.82
N ARG A 62 8.17 -6.77 2.85
CA ARG A 62 9.21 -7.80 2.82
C ARG A 62 8.86 -9.02 1.96
N GLY A 63 7.63 -9.11 1.46
CA GLY A 63 7.24 -10.04 0.40
C GLY A 63 7.58 -9.54 -1.01
N VAL A 64 7.95 -8.25 -1.13
CA VAL A 64 8.25 -7.57 -2.40
C VAL A 64 9.75 -7.33 -2.57
N VAL A 65 10.43 -6.87 -1.51
CA VAL A 65 11.85 -6.51 -1.54
C VAL A 65 12.59 -6.97 -0.30
N ASP A 66 13.88 -7.24 -0.47
CA ASP A 66 14.79 -7.48 0.65
C ASP A 66 15.23 -6.14 1.26
N GLU A 67 15.25 -6.05 2.58
CA GLU A 67 15.72 -4.85 3.28
C GLU A 67 17.19 -4.52 2.98
N ALA A 68 18.01 -5.53 2.64
CA ALA A 68 19.39 -5.34 2.23
C ALA A 68 19.49 -4.54 0.91
N ASP A 69 18.59 -4.80 -0.04
CA ASP A 69 18.52 -4.04 -1.31
C ASP A 69 18.11 -2.58 -1.07
N VAL A 70 17.23 -2.33 -0.10
CA VAL A 70 16.86 -0.96 0.30
C VAL A 70 18.04 -0.25 1.00
N LYS A 71 18.69 -0.92 1.95
CA LYS A 71 19.85 -0.37 2.68
C LYS A 71 21.04 -0.07 1.76
N SER A 72 21.22 -0.85 0.72
CA SER A 72 22.28 -0.60 -0.28
C SER A 72 21.95 0.52 -1.28
N GLY A 73 20.72 1.03 -1.26
CA GLY A 73 20.22 2.03 -2.22
C GLY A 73 19.84 1.48 -3.59
N LYS A 74 19.85 0.16 -3.77
CA LYS A 74 19.41 -0.51 -5.00
C LYS A 74 17.90 -0.36 -5.22
N VAL A 75 17.12 -0.40 -4.14
CA VAL A 75 15.69 -0.12 -4.12
C VAL A 75 15.41 1.10 -3.27
N LYS A 76 14.62 2.03 -3.79
CA LYS A 76 14.16 3.20 -3.04
C LYS A 76 12.75 2.96 -2.49
N VAL A 77 12.49 3.45 -1.28
CA VAL A 77 11.16 3.39 -0.67
C VAL A 77 10.68 4.82 -0.45
N TYR A 78 9.59 5.19 -1.11
CA TYR A 78 8.98 6.52 -1.05
C TYR A 78 7.75 6.50 -0.13
N ALA A 79 7.55 7.57 0.61
CA ALA A 79 6.36 7.78 1.43
C ALA A 79 6.11 9.28 1.66
N PRO A 80 4.88 9.69 2.00
CA PRO A 80 4.58 11.07 2.37
C PRO A 80 5.20 11.46 3.72
N ALA A 81 5.40 12.76 3.92
CA ALA A 81 5.85 13.34 5.19
C ALA A 81 4.94 12.88 6.35
N GLY A 82 5.55 12.56 7.51
CA GLY A 82 4.82 12.08 8.69
C GLY A 82 4.44 10.59 8.66
N PHE A 83 4.77 9.87 7.60
CA PHE A 83 4.41 8.45 7.42
C PHE A 83 4.82 7.58 8.62
N MET A 84 6.08 7.62 9.05
CA MET A 84 6.57 6.74 10.11
C MET A 84 5.89 7.01 11.45
N GLU A 85 5.66 8.27 11.78
CA GLU A 85 4.97 8.64 13.03
C GLU A 85 3.53 8.13 13.02
N ALA A 86 2.79 8.34 11.93
CA ALA A 86 1.42 7.88 11.80
C ALA A 86 1.32 6.35 11.80
N ALA A 87 2.15 5.65 11.03
CA ALA A 87 2.17 4.19 10.96
C ALA A 87 2.48 3.55 12.32
N VAL A 88 3.46 4.09 13.06
CA VAL A 88 3.81 3.59 14.40
C VAL A 88 2.70 3.89 15.42
N ALA A 89 2.15 5.10 15.40
CA ALA A 89 1.08 5.49 16.32
C ALA A 89 -0.16 4.60 16.15
N GLU A 90 -0.61 4.37 14.93
CA GLU A 90 -1.82 3.61 14.64
C GLU A 90 -1.63 2.10 14.81
N ASN A 91 -0.53 1.54 14.30
CA ASN A 91 -0.42 0.09 14.16
C ASN A 91 0.44 -0.58 15.25
N ILE A 92 1.28 0.17 15.97
CA ILE A 92 2.05 -0.35 17.11
C ILE A 92 1.45 0.13 18.41
N MET A 93 1.32 1.43 18.63
CA MET A 93 0.83 1.97 19.90
C MET A 93 -0.67 1.69 20.11
N ALA A 94 -1.49 1.89 19.08
CA ALA A 94 -2.92 1.63 19.09
C ALA A 94 -3.33 0.28 18.43
N GLY A 95 -2.39 -0.56 18.03
CA GLY A 95 -2.62 -1.73 17.17
C GLY A 95 -3.70 -2.70 17.68
N ASN A 96 -3.74 -2.99 18.99
CA ASN A 96 -4.78 -3.84 19.58
C ASN A 96 -6.18 -3.22 19.48
N VAL A 97 -6.28 -1.91 19.60
CA VAL A 97 -7.54 -1.16 19.46
C VAL A 97 -7.96 -1.18 17.99
N MET A 98 -7.03 -0.93 17.08
CA MET A 98 -7.29 -0.94 15.64
C MET A 98 -7.72 -2.32 15.14
N SER A 99 -7.05 -3.40 15.56
CA SER A 99 -7.44 -4.78 15.20
C SER A 99 -8.87 -5.11 15.68
N ARG A 100 -9.23 -4.66 16.87
CA ARG A 100 -10.57 -4.85 17.40
C ARG A 100 -11.62 -4.06 16.59
N ARG A 101 -11.32 -2.83 16.25
CA ARG A 101 -12.20 -1.98 15.42
C ARG A 101 -12.37 -2.56 14.02
N ALA A 102 -11.29 -3.02 13.39
CA ALA A 102 -11.30 -3.69 12.09
C ALA A 102 -12.20 -4.94 12.09
N SER A 103 -12.20 -5.72 13.17
CA SER A 103 -13.08 -6.89 13.29
C SER A 103 -14.56 -6.53 13.24
N TYR A 104 -14.95 -5.39 13.81
CA TYR A 104 -16.33 -4.88 13.71
C TYR A 104 -16.62 -4.27 12.34
N MET A 105 -15.67 -3.55 11.76
CA MET A 105 -15.84 -2.89 10.47
C MET A 105 -15.98 -3.89 9.33
N TYR A 106 -15.14 -4.91 9.31
CA TYR A 106 -15.04 -5.86 8.19
C TYR A 106 -15.77 -7.17 8.44
N GLY A 107 -16.18 -7.46 9.67
CA GLY A 107 -16.88 -8.70 10.01
C GLY A 107 -16.05 -9.97 9.79
N ASN A 108 -14.72 -9.87 9.83
CA ASN A 108 -13.79 -10.96 9.51
C ASN A 108 -13.82 -12.14 10.51
N LEU A 109 -14.54 -12.00 11.62
CA LEU A 109 -14.80 -13.07 12.58
C LEU A 109 -16.10 -13.85 12.28
N LEU A 110 -16.89 -13.39 11.32
CA LEU A 110 -18.11 -14.07 10.89
C LEU A 110 -17.77 -15.21 9.94
N LYS A 111 -18.67 -16.19 9.85
CA LYS A 111 -18.51 -17.28 8.88
C LYS A 111 -18.54 -16.74 7.44
N PRO A 112 -17.73 -17.29 6.54
CA PRO A 112 -17.72 -16.88 5.14
C PRO A 112 -18.93 -17.50 4.39
N ASP A 113 -20.11 -16.97 4.60
CA ASP A 113 -21.35 -17.38 3.97
C ASP A 113 -22.28 -16.17 3.74
N ALA A 114 -23.41 -16.39 3.06
CA ALA A 114 -24.36 -15.34 2.71
C ALA A 114 -25.04 -14.64 3.92
N LYS A 115 -24.96 -15.20 5.12
CA LYS A 115 -25.49 -14.62 6.37
C LYS A 115 -24.38 -14.05 7.26
N GLY A 116 -23.14 -14.27 6.91
CA GLY A 116 -21.94 -13.83 7.61
C GLY A 116 -21.14 -12.83 6.79
N GLN A 117 -19.88 -13.15 6.51
CA GLN A 117 -18.99 -12.33 5.70
C GLN A 117 -18.88 -12.88 4.28
N VAL A 118 -19.18 -12.05 3.28
CA VAL A 118 -18.95 -12.36 1.86
C VAL A 118 -17.68 -11.64 1.36
N GLY A 119 -17.35 -10.52 1.94
CA GLY A 119 -16.17 -9.69 1.65
C GLY A 119 -16.12 -8.47 2.55
N ALA A 120 -15.05 -7.73 2.50
CA ALA A 120 -14.84 -6.53 3.32
C ALA A 120 -15.43 -5.26 2.67
N GLY A 121 -15.94 -5.36 1.44
CA GLY A 121 -16.47 -4.22 0.67
C GLY A 121 -15.40 -3.55 -0.20
N LEU A 122 -14.22 -3.28 0.34
CA LEU A 122 -13.05 -2.79 -0.40
C LEU A 122 -12.34 -3.94 -1.12
N GLY A 123 -12.12 -5.04 -0.40
CA GLY A 123 -11.48 -6.25 -0.89
C GLY A 123 -12.15 -7.50 -0.33
N THR A 124 -11.46 -8.62 -0.41
CA THR A 124 -12.01 -9.92 0.00
C THR A 124 -12.08 -10.03 1.52
N THR A 125 -10.95 -9.77 2.17
CA THR A 125 -10.77 -9.78 3.63
C THR A 125 -9.41 -9.18 3.96
N THR A 126 -9.10 -9.00 5.25
CA THR A 126 -7.74 -8.72 5.70
C THR A 126 -6.92 -9.99 5.69
N SER A 127 -5.78 -10.01 5.01
CA SER A 127 -4.90 -11.18 5.02
C SER A 127 -4.34 -11.44 6.42
N ALA A 128 -4.14 -12.71 6.74
CA ALA A 128 -3.40 -13.14 7.92
C ALA A 128 -1.98 -13.54 7.48
N GLY A 129 -0.97 -13.11 8.22
CA GLY A 129 0.42 -13.40 7.90
C GLY A 129 1.38 -12.46 8.62
N THR A 130 2.60 -12.37 8.08
CA THR A 130 3.66 -11.55 8.66
C THR A 130 3.54 -10.10 8.22
N VAL A 131 3.14 -9.23 9.13
CA VAL A 131 3.11 -7.78 8.92
C VAL A 131 4.50 -7.21 9.15
N THR A 132 5.01 -6.44 8.21
CA THR A 132 6.37 -5.91 8.21
C THR A 132 6.36 -4.41 7.91
N LEU A 133 7.49 -3.76 8.10
CA LEU A 133 7.72 -2.38 7.71
C LEU A 133 9.20 -2.21 7.34
N ILE A 134 9.46 -1.58 6.22
CA ILE A 134 10.77 -1.03 5.86
C ILE A 134 10.63 0.49 5.86
N ALA A 135 11.45 1.18 6.64
CA ALA A 135 11.40 2.62 6.73
C ALA A 135 11.64 3.26 5.34
N PRO A 136 10.87 4.29 4.96
CA PRO A 136 11.10 5.01 3.71
C PRO A 136 12.51 5.59 3.66
N THR A 137 13.12 5.53 2.48
CA THR A 137 14.42 6.17 2.19
C THR A 137 14.26 7.55 1.56
N ASN A 138 13.10 7.80 0.97
CA ASN A 138 12.78 9.02 0.25
C ASN A 138 11.43 9.56 0.73
N ILE A 139 11.43 10.74 1.30
CA ILE A 139 10.21 11.38 1.81
C ILE A 139 9.75 12.43 0.82
N ILE A 140 8.46 12.41 0.50
CA ILE A 140 7.79 13.48 -0.23
C ILE A 140 7.35 14.52 0.80
N GLU A 141 8.06 15.67 0.80
CA GLU A 141 7.94 16.68 1.85
C GLU A 141 7.01 17.83 1.49
N LYS A 142 6.73 18.02 0.19
CA LYS A 142 5.93 19.16 -0.27
C LYS A 142 5.06 18.80 -1.46
N ASP A 143 3.96 19.49 -1.55
CA ASP A 143 3.05 19.45 -2.69
C ASP A 143 3.76 19.88 -3.98
N GLY A 144 3.48 19.18 -5.09
CA GLY A 144 4.13 19.40 -6.37
C GLY A 144 5.60 18.94 -6.44
N GLN A 145 6.08 18.14 -5.48
CA GLN A 145 7.40 17.52 -5.58
C GLN A 145 7.42 16.51 -6.73
N LYS A 146 8.44 16.62 -7.60
CA LYS A 146 8.62 15.69 -8.72
C LYS A 146 9.81 14.78 -8.49
N GLU A 147 9.60 13.49 -8.77
CA GLU A 147 10.65 12.48 -8.76
C GLU A 147 10.67 11.73 -10.08
N VAL A 148 11.85 11.43 -10.58
CA VAL A 148 12.00 10.54 -11.74
C VAL A 148 12.36 9.15 -11.24
N ILE A 149 11.45 8.21 -11.42
CA ILE A 149 11.60 6.82 -11.00
C ILE A 149 11.57 5.94 -12.24
N ASP A 150 12.68 5.31 -12.54
CA ASP A 150 12.85 4.39 -13.69
C ASP A 150 12.32 4.96 -15.02
N GLY A 151 12.64 6.25 -15.28
CA GLY A 151 12.30 6.94 -16.51
C GLY A 151 10.87 7.46 -16.60
N LEU A 152 10.12 7.40 -15.51
CA LEU A 152 8.78 7.99 -15.39
C LEU A 152 8.81 9.15 -14.40
N THR A 153 8.12 10.23 -14.74
CA THR A 153 8.01 11.43 -13.89
C THR A 153 6.76 11.34 -13.03
N TYR A 154 6.97 11.28 -11.73
CA TYR A 154 5.92 11.30 -10.72
C TYR A 154 5.78 12.71 -10.17
N ASP A 155 4.60 13.30 -10.30
CA ASP A 155 4.25 14.60 -9.74
C ASP A 155 3.37 14.39 -8.52
N PHE A 156 3.96 14.52 -7.33
CA PHE A 156 3.32 14.17 -6.07
C PHE A 156 2.48 15.31 -5.52
N MET A 157 1.31 14.96 -4.99
CA MET A 157 0.38 15.84 -4.29
C MET A 157 0.17 15.30 -2.87
N LEU A 158 0.47 16.09 -1.86
CA LEU A 158 0.23 15.72 -0.48
C LEU A 158 -1.24 15.95 -0.10
N ALA A 159 -1.85 14.97 0.55
CA ALA A 159 -3.24 14.99 1.00
C ALA A 159 -3.36 14.61 2.49
N PRO A 160 -2.60 15.24 3.40
CA PRO A 160 -2.59 14.85 4.80
C PRO A 160 -3.96 15.05 5.46
N GLY A 161 -4.46 14.02 6.13
CA GLY A 161 -5.74 14.03 6.82
C GLY A 161 -6.96 13.87 5.90
N SER A 162 -6.76 13.44 4.64
CA SER A 162 -7.87 13.03 3.76
C SER A 162 -8.42 11.68 4.22
N GLU A 163 -7.81 10.58 3.88
CA GLU A 163 -8.18 9.26 4.39
C GLU A 163 -7.28 8.84 5.56
N ALA A 164 -5.98 9.14 5.49
CA ALA A 164 -5.00 8.91 6.55
C ALA A 164 -4.30 10.20 7.00
N PRO A 165 -3.70 10.22 8.22
CA PRO A 165 -2.95 11.39 8.70
C PRO A 165 -1.78 11.79 7.80
N SER A 166 -1.15 10.80 7.16
CA SER A 166 -0.06 10.97 6.21
C SER A 166 -0.44 10.28 4.91
N GLU A 167 -0.67 11.04 3.86
CA GLU A 167 -1.20 10.57 2.58
C GLU A 167 -0.70 11.39 1.40
N MET A 168 -0.54 10.76 0.24
CA MET A 168 -0.16 11.40 -1.01
C MET A 168 -0.80 10.70 -2.21
N LEU A 169 -1.03 11.50 -3.23
CA LEU A 169 -1.48 11.13 -4.57
C LEU A 169 -0.36 11.47 -5.55
N TRP A 170 -0.42 10.99 -6.80
CA TRP A 170 0.49 11.47 -7.84
C TRP A 170 -0.07 11.29 -9.24
N TYR A 171 0.49 12.08 -10.15
CA TYR A 171 0.26 11.97 -11.58
C TYR A 171 1.55 11.49 -12.27
N ILE A 172 1.42 10.58 -13.24
CA ILE A 172 2.51 10.14 -14.11
C ILE A 172 2.23 10.65 -15.52
N GLU A 173 3.00 11.65 -15.94
CA GLU A 173 2.74 12.36 -17.19
C GLU A 173 2.87 11.44 -18.41
N GLU A 174 3.87 10.61 -18.48
CA GLU A 174 4.16 9.72 -19.61
C GLU A 174 3.09 8.64 -19.79
N LYS A 175 2.39 8.30 -18.74
CA LYS A 175 1.30 7.30 -18.76
C LYS A 175 -0.08 7.91 -18.71
N LYS A 176 -0.21 9.23 -18.48
CA LYS A 176 -1.48 9.92 -18.21
C LYS A 176 -2.31 9.21 -17.14
N LEU A 177 -1.65 8.83 -16.08
CA LEU A 177 -2.20 8.03 -14.98
C LEU A 177 -2.18 8.86 -13.70
N ILE A 178 -3.30 8.84 -12.98
CA ILE A 178 -3.40 9.33 -11.61
C ILE A 178 -3.50 8.13 -10.68
N GLU A 179 -2.66 8.10 -9.66
CA GLU A 179 -2.83 7.24 -8.48
C GLU A 179 -3.49 8.10 -7.41
N SER A 180 -4.62 7.65 -6.90
CA SER A 180 -5.44 8.41 -5.97
C SER A 180 -5.55 7.77 -4.58
N ALA A 181 -4.68 6.83 -4.28
CA ALA A 181 -4.67 6.11 -3.01
C ALA A 181 -6.08 5.57 -2.66
N GLU A 182 -6.60 5.85 -1.47
CA GLU A 182 -7.96 5.53 -1.07
C GLU A 182 -8.90 6.75 -1.03
N ASP A 183 -8.45 7.92 -1.48
CA ASP A 183 -9.29 9.12 -1.60
C ASP A 183 -10.41 8.96 -2.65
N VAL A 184 -10.25 8.04 -3.60
CA VAL A 184 -11.27 7.72 -4.60
C VAL A 184 -11.52 6.22 -4.64
N THR A 185 -12.69 5.81 -4.18
CA THR A 185 -13.13 4.41 -4.22
C THR A 185 -14.22 4.22 -5.27
N HIS A 186 -14.19 3.09 -5.97
CA HIS A 186 -15.16 2.80 -7.02
C HIS A 186 -16.34 1.96 -6.54
N THR A 187 -16.27 1.40 -5.34
CA THR A 187 -17.30 0.54 -4.78
C THR A 187 -17.92 1.16 -3.54
N LEU A 188 -19.23 0.99 -3.39
CA LEU A 188 -19.89 1.31 -2.12
C LEU A 188 -19.56 0.21 -1.11
N HIS A 189 -18.70 0.51 -0.17
CA HIS A 189 -18.31 -0.38 0.92
C HIS A 189 -18.94 0.05 2.24
N ASN A 190 -18.61 -0.64 3.33
CA ASN A 190 -19.02 -0.21 4.66
C ASN A 190 -18.37 1.14 4.99
N THR A 191 -19.18 2.18 5.00
CA THR A 191 -18.75 3.56 5.28
C THR A 191 -18.76 3.91 6.76
N TYR A 192 -19.09 2.97 7.63
CA TYR A 192 -19.04 3.17 9.06
C TYR A 192 -17.59 3.27 9.51
N SER A 193 -17.14 4.50 9.68
CA SER A 193 -15.79 4.77 10.19
C SER A 193 -15.71 4.53 11.68
N LEU A 194 -14.77 3.70 12.08
CA LEU A 194 -14.42 3.48 13.49
C LEU A 194 -13.19 4.28 13.91
N ARG A 195 -12.71 5.19 13.08
CA ARG A 195 -11.57 6.07 13.33
C ARG A 195 -12.01 7.43 13.82
#